data_8099c6d254759a4256dbdeb22db088ec
#
_entry.id   8099c6d254759a4256dbdeb22db088ec
#
_cell.length_a   1.000
_cell.length_b   1.000
_cell.length_c   1.000
_cell.angle_alpha   90.00
_cell.angle_beta   90.00
_cell.angle_gamma   90.00
#
_symmetry.space_group_name_H-M   'P 1'
#
loop_
_entity.id
_entity.type
_entity.pdbx_description
1 polymer ?
#
loop_
_entity_poly.entity_id
_entity_poly.type
_entity_poly.pdbx_seq_one_letter_code
_entity_poly.pdbx_strand_id
1 'polypeptide(L)'
;MSLPQSNKDRCRWIIGCMTGTSLDGLDAALVHISGEALDLEARCVGWISKSWDRLAEVRGRFCAGQTAAPMEYICAARELGVLHAEAVAQLLDLHLPRGQTLDFVAAHGQTICHEPTQCLSWQLFDPQ
;
A
#
# COMPACT_ATOMS: atom_id res chain seq x y z
N MET A 1 -13.25 -23.85 31.45
CA MET A 1 -13.22 -22.74 30.46
C MET A 1 -12.22 -23.15 29.37
N SER A 2 -12.71 -23.75 28.29
CA SER A 2 -11.88 -24.23 27.17
C SER A 2 -11.41 -23.03 26.38
N LEU A 3 -10.10 -22.91 26.20
CA LEU A 3 -9.51 -21.94 25.28
C LEU A 3 -10.10 -22.17 23.88
N PRO A 4 -10.45 -21.11 23.14
CA PRO A 4 -10.90 -21.27 21.76
C PRO A 4 -9.83 -22.03 20.99
N GLN A 5 -10.25 -23.07 20.27
CA GLN A 5 -9.34 -23.82 19.39
C GLN A 5 -8.77 -22.83 18.37
N SER A 6 -7.45 -22.80 18.26
CA SER A 6 -6.72 -22.02 17.27
C SER A 6 -7.28 -22.35 15.88
N ASN A 7 -7.87 -21.35 15.22
CA ASN A 7 -8.45 -21.52 13.89
C ASN A 7 -7.31 -21.46 12.84
N LYS A 8 -6.47 -22.51 12.83
CA LYS A 8 -5.34 -22.66 11.90
C LYS A 8 -5.76 -22.67 10.42
N ASP A 9 -7.06 -22.86 10.18
CA ASP A 9 -7.60 -22.99 8.82
C ASP A 9 -8.02 -21.66 8.19
N ARG A 10 -7.90 -20.54 8.90
CA ARG A 10 -8.25 -19.23 8.34
C ARG A 10 -7.10 -18.68 7.52
N CYS A 11 -7.20 -18.89 6.22
CA CYS A 11 -6.27 -18.32 5.24
C CYS A 11 -6.83 -17.02 4.67
N ARG A 12 -5.96 -16.05 4.42
CA ARG A 12 -6.28 -14.74 3.84
C ARG A 12 -5.27 -14.36 2.77
N TRP A 13 -5.79 -13.76 1.71
CA TRP A 13 -4.97 -13.18 0.64
C TRP A 13 -5.02 -11.66 0.75
N ILE A 14 -3.88 -11.06 0.96
CA ILE A 14 -3.74 -9.64 1.21
C ILE A 14 -2.72 -9.06 0.24
N ILE A 15 -2.97 -7.87 -0.28
CA ILE A 15 -1.95 -7.09 -0.96
C ILE A 15 -1.56 -5.91 -0.06
N GLY A 16 -0.27 -5.79 0.23
CA GLY A 16 0.34 -4.62 0.85
C GLY A 16 0.97 -3.75 -0.21
N CYS A 17 0.67 -2.45 -0.20
CA CYS A 17 1.23 -1.45 -1.10
C CYS A 17 1.90 -0.35 -0.28
N MET A 18 3.13 0.01 -0.66
CA MET A 18 3.89 1.06 0.02
C MET A 18 4.65 1.92 -0.98
N THR A 19 4.57 3.23 -0.79
CA THR A 19 5.50 4.18 -1.38
C THR A 19 6.54 4.54 -0.33
N GLY A 20 7.80 4.24 -0.60
CA GLY A 20 8.88 4.47 0.35
C GLY A 20 9.28 5.94 0.48
N THR A 21 10.00 6.28 1.55
CA THR A 21 10.62 7.61 1.73
C THR A 21 11.76 7.86 0.73
N SER A 22 12.31 6.80 0.15
CA SER A 22 13.29 6.85 -0.96
C SER A 22 12.70 7.47 -2.22
N LEU A 23 11.36 7.44 -2.36
CA LEU A 23 10.64 8.06 -3.47
C LEU A 23 11.08 7.51 -4.84
N ASP A 24 11.31 6.22 -4.92
CA ASP A 24 11.67 5.51 -6.13
C ASP A 24 10.49 4.83 -6.83
N GLY A 25 9.33 4.77 -6.16
CA GLY A 25 8.11 4.24 -6.74
C GLY A 25 7.16 3.62 -5.72
N LEU A 26 6.29 2.78 -6.23
CA LEU A 26 5.34 1.97 -5.48
C LEU A 26 5.82 0.52 -5.45
N ASP A 27 6.00 -0.03 -4.27
CA ASP A 27 6.15 -1.46 -4.05
C ASP A 27 4.82 -2.08 -3.63
N ALA A 28 4.47 -3.20 -4.23
CA ALA A 28 3.29 -3.97 -3.87
C ALA A 28 3.63 -5.46 -3.77
N ALA A 29 3.06 -6.13 -2.78
CA ALA A 29 3.30 -7.55 -2.53
C ALA A 29 1.99 -8.29 -2.23
N LEU A 30 1.78 -9.44 -2.88
CA LEU A 30 0.73 -10.38 -2.53
C LEU A 30 1.24 -11.33 -1.43
N VAL A 31 0.52 -11.36 -0.33
CA VAL A 31 0.86 -12.13 0.86
C VAL A 31 -0.27 -13.10 1.18
N HIS A 32 0.09 -14.37 1.37
CA HIS A 32 -0.78 -15.38 1.95
C HIS A 32 -0.55 -15.43 3.46
N ILE A 33 -1.60 -15.26 4.23
CA ILE A 33 -1.56 -15.28 5.70
C ILE A 33 -2.39 -16.45 6.17
N SER A 34 -1.84 -17.26 7.09
CA SER A 34 -2.54 -18.34 7.79
C SER A 34 -2.39 -18.17 9.29
N GLY A 35 -3.35 -18.71 10.04
CA GLY A 35 -3.37 -18.63 11.49
C GLY A 35 -3.85 -17.28 12.04
N GLU A 36 -3.75 -17.15 13.37
CA GLU A 36 -4.22 -15.97 14.12
C GLU A 36 -3.27 -15.64 15.28
N ALA A 37 -3.27 -14.40 15.69
CA ALA A 37 -2.52 -13.91 16.84
C ALA A 37 -1.02 -14.30 16.79
N LEU A 38 -0.53 -15.02 17.78
CA LEU A 38 0.89 -15.43 17.88
C LEU A 38 1.26 -16.61 16.97
N ASP A 39 0.27 -17.34 16.43
CA ASP A 39 0.46 -18.44 15.48
C ASP A 39 0.28 -17.98 14.02
N LEU A 40 0.32 -16.68 13.77
CA LEU A 40 0.18 -16.11 12.44
C LEU A 40 1.45 -16.38 11.62
N GLU A 41 1.25 -16.96 10.44
CA GLU A 41 2.29 -17.15 9.45
C GLU A 41 1.98 -16.32 8.19
N ALA A 42 2.96 -15.60 7.67
CA ALA A 42 2.84 -14.79 6.47
C ALA A 42 3.89 -15.22 5.43
N ARG A 43 3.45 -15.42 4.20
CA ARG A 43 4.30 -15.78 3.06
C ARG A 43 4.08 -14.83 1.91
N CYS A 44 5.13 -14.14 1.46
CA CYS A 44 5.10 -13.38 0.22
C CYS A 44 5.02 -14.35 -0.96
N VAL A 45 4.01 -14.19 -1.81
CA VAL A 45 3.76 -15.05 -2.98
C VAL A 45 4.28 -14.41 -4.26
N GLY A 46 4.20 -13.10 -4.34
CA GLY A 46 4.73 -12.31 -5.45
C GLY A 46 4.83 -10.84 -5.05
N TRP A 47 5.67 -10.12 -5.74
CA TRP A 47 5.84 -8.68 -5.54
C TRP A 47 6.18 -8.00 -6.86
N ILE A 48 5.85 -6.71 -6.95
CA ILE A 48 6.18 -5.85 -8.07
C ILE A 48 6.56 -4.46 -7.57
N SER A 49 7.40 -3.78 -8.35
CA SER A 49 7.69 -2.35 -8.18
C SER A 49 7.23 -1.59 -9.42
N LYS A 50 6.63 -0.43 -9.21
CA LYS A 50 6.24 0.49 -10.27
C LYS A 50 6.88 1.85 -10.02
N SER A 51 7.54 2.42 -11.04
CA SER A 51 8.00 3.80 -10.99
C SER A 51 6.82 4.76 -11.12
N TRP A 52 6.94 5.92 -10.51
CA TRP A 52 6.01 7.03 -10.69
C TRP A 52 6.78 8.24 -11.22
N ASP A 53 6.56 8.59 -12.48
CA ASP A 53 7.35 9.62 -13.19
C ASP A 53 7.26 11.00 -12.55
N ARG A 54 6.13 11.31 -11.88
CA ARG A 54 5.94 12.56 -11.14
C ARG A 54 6.54 12.58 -9.74
N LEU A 55 7.15 11.49 -9.32
CA LEU A 55 7.62 11.35 -7.95
C LEU A 55 8.69 12.37 -7.58
N ALA A 56 9.61 12.65 -8.48
CA ALA A 56 10.64 13.66 -8.27
C ALA A 56 10.03 15.07 -8.15
N GLU A 57 8.99 15.38 -8.93
CA GLU A 57 8.24 16.64 -8.84
C GLU A 57 7.50 16.75 -7.50
N VAL A 58 6.77 15.71 -7.11
CA VAL A 58 6.05 15.65 -5.83
C VAL A 58 7.01 15.84 -4.66
N ARG A 59 8.15 15.17 -4.69
CA ARG A 59 9.19 15.34 -3.68
C ARG A 59 9.72 16.75 -3.62
N GLY A 60 10.09 17.32 -4.78
CA GLY A 60 10.66 18.66 -4.87
C GLY A 60 9.68 19.74 -4.41
N ARG A 61 8.40 19.59 -4.76
CA ARG A 61 7.39 20.62 -4.48
C ARG A 61 6.70 20.43 -3.12
N PHE A 62 6.19 19.24 -2.85
CA PHE A 62 5.33 19.02 -1.69
C PHE A 62 6.13 18.72 -0.43
N CYS A 63 7.14 17.86 -0.52
CA CYS A 63 7.96 17.49 0.65
C CYS A 63 8.97 18.57 1.04
N ALA A 64 9.40 19.41 0.10
CA ALA A 64 10.32 20.53 0.37
C ALA A 64 9.61 21.81 0.85
N GLY A 65 8.31 21.76 1.12
CA GLY A 65 7.52 22.91 1.59
C GLY A 65 7.29 23.99 0.52
N GLN A 66 7.42 23.65 -0.75
CA GLN A 66 7.06 24.59 -1.82
C GLN A 66 5.54 24.72 -1.94
N THR A 67 5.08 25.90 -2.29
CA THR A 67 3.66 26.20 -2.47
C THR A 67 3.11 25.44 -3.67
N ALA A 68 2.01 24.71 -3.49
CA ALA A 68 1.26 24.08 -4.55
C ALA A 68 -0.24 24.41 -4.41
N ALA A 69 -0.94 24.49 -5.54
CA ALA A 69 -2.39 24.71 -5.51
C ALA A 69 -3.11 23.42 -5.01
N PRO A 70 -4.25 23.54 -4.33
CA PRO A 70 -5.01 22.37 -3.85
C PRO A 70 -5.29 21.33 -4.94
N MET A 71 -5.56 21.79 -6.17
CA MET A 71 -5.82 20.92 -7.32
C MET A 71 -4.60 20.04 -7.67
N GLU A 72 -3.37 20.53 -7.48
CA GLU A 72 -2.15 19.76 -7.75
C GLU A 72 -2.02 18.58 -6.78
N TYR A 73 -2.38 18.76 -5.51
CA TYR A 73 -2.43 17.67 -4.52
C TYR A 73 -3.49 16.64 -4.88
N ILE A 74 -4.68 17.08 -5.30
CA ILE A 74 -5.78 16.19 -5.69
C ILE A 74 -5.39 15.37 -6.92
N CYS A 75 -4.81 15.99 -7.94
CA CYS A 75 -4.36 15.28 -9.14
C CYS A 75 -3.27 14.25 -8.81
N ALA A 76 -2.28 14.63 -8.01
CA ALA A 76 -1.21 13.71 -7.60
C ALA A 76 -1.75 12.55 -6.75
N ALA A 77 -2.69 12.80 -5.84
CA ALA A 77 -3.33 11.75 -5.03
C ALA A 77 -4.08 10.75 -5.91
N ARG A 78 -4.82 11.23 -6.91
CA ARG A 78 -5.55 10.39 -7.87
C ARG A 78 -4.60 9.57 -8.74
N GLU A 79 -3.55 10.16 -9.27
CA GLU A 79 -2.54 9.42 -10.06
C GLU A 79 -1.91 8.30 -9.24
N LEU A 80 -1.59 8.57 -7.97
CA LEU A 80 -1.07 7.56 -7.06
C LEU A 80 -2.09 6.45 -6.79
N GLY A 81 -3.37 6.79 -6.64
CA GLY A 81 -4.45 5.80 -6.54
C GLY A 81 -4.54 4.90 -7.76
N VAL A 82 -4.46 5.45 -8.97
CA VAL A 82 -4.43 4.68 -10.23
C VAL A 82 -3.22 3.75 -10.27
N LEU A 83 -2.04 4.22 -9.89
CA LEU A 83 -0.82 3.40 -9.84
C LEU A 83 -0.97 2.20 -8.89
N HIS A 84 -1.62 2.41 -7.72
CA HIS A 84 -1.93 1.33 -6.78
C HIS A 84 -2.90 0.32 -7.40
N ALA A 85 -3.98 0.79 -8.05
CA ALA A 85 -4.96 -0.07 -8.69
C ALA A 85 -4.34 -0.95 -9.78
N GLU A 86 -3.45 -0.38 -10.61
CA GLU A 86 -2.71 -1.12 -11.62
C GLU A 86 -1.77 -2.17 -11.02
N ALA A 87 -1.06 -1.82 -9.93
CA ALA A 87 -0.19 -2.75 -9.22
C ALA A 87 -0.97 -3.93 -8.63
N VAL A 88 -2.11 -3.63 -8.00
CA VAL A 88 -3.02 -4.65 -7.45
C VAL A 88 -3.52 -5.57 -8.56
N ALA A 89 -4.05 -5.01 -9.66
CA ALA A 89 -4.56 -5.79 -10.78
C ALA A 89 -3.48 -6.72 -11.36
N GLN A 90 -2.27 -6.22 -11.55
CA GLN A 90 -1.15 -7.01 -12.06
C GLN A 90 -0.75 -8.15 -11.11
N LEU A 91 -0.69 -7.91 -9.79
CA LEU A 91 -0.40 -8.96 -8.80
C LEU A 91 -1.47 -10.04 -8.77
N LEU A 92 -2.75 -9.66 -8.87
CA LEU A 92 -3.86 -10.61 -8.91
C LEU A 92 -3.77 -11.50 -10.15
N ASP A 93 -3.50 -10.92 -11.31
CA ASP A 93 -3.40 -11.65 -12.57
C ASP A 93 -2.22 -12.64 -12.58
N LEU A 94 -1.07 -12.21 -12.07
CA LEU A 94 0.16 -13.01 -12.12
C LEU A 94 0.27 -14.06 -11.01
N HIS A 95 -0.26 -13.78 -9.82
CA HIS A 95 0.12 -14.53 -8.62
C HIS A 95 -1.05 -15.04 -7.77
N LEU A 96 -2.27 -14.50 -7.92
CA LEU A 96 -3.41 -15.02 -7.15
C LEU A 96 -3.83 -16.39 -7.71
N PRO A 97 -3.84 -17.47 -6.90
CA PRO A 97 -4.24 -18.78 -7.40
C PRO A 97 -5.69 -18.79 -7.89
N ARG A 98 -5.96 -19.57 -8.95
CA ARG A 98 -7.32 -19.71 -9.49
C ARG A 98 -8.31 -20.16 -8.42
N GLY A 99 -9.45 -19.50 -8.37
CA GLY A 99 -10.52 -19.80 -7.41
C GLY A 99 -10.33 -19.17 -6.03
N GLN A 100 -9.22 -18.44 -5.82
CA GLN A 100 -9.03 -17.62 -4.62
C GLN A 100 -9.54 -16.19 -4.85
N THR A 101 -9.89 -15.54 -3.75
CA THR A 101 -10.30 -14.13 -3.74
C THR A 101 -9.38 -13.33 -2.83
N LEU A 102 -9.14 -12.09 -3.21
CA LEU A 102 -8.42 -11.14 -2.36
C LEU A 102 -9.33 -10.72 -1.20
N ASP A 103 -8.83 -10.78 0.03
CA ASP A 103 -9.59 -10.35 1.20
C ASP A 103 -9.55 -8.82 1.36
N PHE A 104 -8.37 -8.21 1.25
CA PHE A 104 -8.23 -6.76 1.29
C PHE A 104 -6.88 -6.27 0.74
N VAL A 105 -6.81 -4.96 0.50
CA VAL A 105 -5.60 -4.23 0.16
C VAL A 105 -5.25 -3.30 1.32
N ALA A 106 -4.02 -3.37 1.78
CA ALA A 106 -3.45 -2.41 2.72
C ALA A 106 -2.56 -1.44 1.95
N ALA A 107 -3.00 -0.21 1.78
CA ALA A 107 -2.26 0.81 1.06
C ALA A 107 -1.71 1.87 2.02
N HIS A 108 -0.42 2.16 1.87
CA HIS A 108 0.22 3.29 2.51
C HIS A 108 0.50 4.34 1.44
N GLY A 109 -0.17 5.50 1.54
CA GLY A 109 0.03 6.60 0.62
C GLY A 109 1.41 7.25 0.77
N GLN A 110 1.73 8.17 -0.15
CA GLN A 110 2.98 8.91 -0.09
C GLN A 110 2.97 9.93 1.03
N THR A 111 3.84 9.76 2.02
CA THR A 111 4.03 10.76 3.07
C THR A 111 4.67 12.01 2.47
N ILE A 112 3.97 13.13 2.57
CA ILE A 112 4.41 14.44 2.09
C ILE A 112 4.70 15.42 3.22
N CYS A 113 4.16 15.17 4.40
CA CYS A 113 4.44 15.94 5.60
C CYS A 113 4.45 15.01 6.82
N HIS A 114 5.46 15.15 7.65
CA HIS A 114 5.54 14.44 8.93
C HIS A 114 6.18 15.36 9.98
N GLU A 115 5.35 15.80 10.94
CA GLU A 115 5.75 16.67 12.04
C GLU A 115 5.42 16.00 13.38
N PRO A 116 6.34 15.17 13.91
CA PRO A 116 6.08 14.36 15.09
C PRO A 116 5.90 15.20 16.36
N THR A 117 6.50 16.39 16.44
CA THR A 117 6.37 17.27 17.62
C THR A 117 4.94 17.79 17.79
N GLN A 118 4.18 17.86 16.68
CA GLN A 118 2.77 18.25 16.66
C GLN A 118 1.82 17.08 16.47
N CYS A 119 2.34 15.85 16.43
CA CYS A 119 1.57 14.64 16.13
C CYS A 119 0.82 14.72 14.78
N LEU A 120 1.41 15.38 13.78
CA LEU A 120 0.83 15.56 12.46
C LEU A 120 1.55 14.71 11.42
N SER A 121 0.78 14.02 10.58
CA SER A 121 1.29 13.32 9.39
C SER A 121 0.26 13.42 8.28
N TRP A 122 0.73 13.69 7.06
CA TRP A 122 -0.13 13.74 5.88
C TRP A 122 0.42 12.81 4.78
N GLN A 123 -0.42 11.86 4.39
CA GLN A 123 -0.15 10.96 3.27
C GLN A 123 -1.05 11.32 2.10
N LEU A 124 -0.44 11.45 0.94
CA LEU A 124 -1.12 11.69 -0.32
C LEU A 124 -1.62 10.34 -0.85
N PHE A 125 -2.93 10.19 -1.00
CA PHE A 125 -3.58 9.01 -1.55
C PHE A 125 -5.05 9.28 -1.85
N ASP A 126 -5.55 8.78 -2.99
CA ASP A 126 -6.97 8.76 -3.33
C ASP A 126 -7.35 7.33 -3.74
N PRO A 127 -8.17 6.63 -2.96
CA PRO A 127 -8.54 5.24 -3.21
C PRO A 127 -9.65 5.06 -4.27
N GLN A 128 -10.19 6.15 -4.85
CA GLN A 128 -11.33 6.10 -5.79
C GLN A 128 -10.94 5.77 -7.24
#